data_4cd6bda3811cd3fd2ef62fe50e696142
#
_entry.id   4cd6bda3811cd3fd2ef62fe50e696142
#
_cell.length_a   1.000
_cell.length_b   1.000
_cell.length_c   1.000
_cell.angle_alpha   90.00
_cell.angle_beta   90.00
_cell.angle_gamma   90.00
#
_symmetry.space_group_name_H-M   'P 1'
#
loop_
_entity.id
_entity.type
_entity.pdbx_description
1 polymer ?
#
loop_
_entity_poly.entity_id
_entity_poly.type
_entity_poly.pdbx_seq_one_letter_code
_entity_poly.pdbx_strand_id
1 'polypeptide(L)'
;AQTLYKRIKKELPSSQIDVISPHWSLALLERMPEVCKKIVSPFSHGETKLLERYRLGQGLKKENYDRAIVLTNSLKSSLIPYFARIGVRTGWLGEFRYGLINDIRSSKKLKKSLMIEKFAALSLYEENYSIENLTFPELEIDFANQRKFLEEFSIDYSKNTMAICPGAEFGPSKRWPAEYYAEIAKFYVNKGWNVLCIGSKNDEDIGMGIGS
;
A
#
# COMPACT_ATOMS: atom_id res chain seq x y z
N ALA A 1 -3.64 0.45 4.25
CA ALA A 1 -3.02 1.44 5.11
C ALA A 1 -3.76 2.78 5.08
N GLN A 2 -4.17 3.30 3.92
CA GLN A 2 -4.78 4.64 3.81
C GLN A 2 -6.01 4.83 4.71
N THR A 3 -6.86 3.81 4.91
CA THR A 3 -7.96 3.85 5.89
C THR A 3 -7.49 4.25 7.29
N LEU A 4 -6.32 3.74 7.72
CA LEU A 4 -5.70 4.14 8.98
C LEU A 4 -5.29 5.62 8.94
N TYR A 5 -4.67 6.09 7.85
CA TYR A 5 -4.24 7.49 7.72
C TYR A 5 -5.44 8.45 7.75
N LYS A 6 -6.50 8.14 7.00
CA LYS A 6 -7.76 8.89 7.03
C LYS A 6 -8.35 8.94 8.44
N ARG A 7 -8.32 7.82 9.16
CA ARG A 7 -8.80 7.75 10.53
C ARG A 7 -7.96 8.61 11.49
N ILE A 8 -6.63 8.53 11.41
CA ILE A 8 -5.73 9.40 12.22
C ILE A 8 -6.01 10.88 11.93
N LYS A 9 -6.17 11.27 10.68
CA LYS A 9 -6.50 12.65 10.30
C LYS A 9 -7.87 13.09 10.82
N LYS A 10 -8.84 12.17 10.91
CA LYS A 10 -10.15 12.44 11.52
C LYS A 10 -10.05 12.61 13.04
N GLU A 11 -9.25 11.78 13.71
CA GLU A 11 -9.04 11.81 15.15
C GLU A 11 -8.15 13.00 15.58
N LEU A 12 -7.13 13.31 14.79
CA LEU A 12 -6.17 14.42 14.98
C LEU A 12 -5.92 15.15 13.65
N PRO A 13 -6.74 16.14 13.27
CA PRO A 13 -6.63 16.84 11.98
C PRO A 13 -5.29 17.51 11.72
N SER A 14 -4.61 18.00 12.76
CA SER A 14 -3.29 18.65 12.67
C SER A 14 -2.12 17.66 12.61
N SER A 15 -2.35 16.34 12.73
CA SER A 15 -1.28 15.35 12.71
C SER A 15 -0.52 15.35 11.39
N GLN A 16 0.79 15.17 11.45
CA GLN A 16 1.62 14.90 10.27
C GLN A 16 1.90 13.41 10.19
N ILE A 17 1.68 12.82 9.03
CA ILE A 17 1.87 11.39 8.81
C ILE A 17 2.99 11.19 7.80
N ASP A 18 4.13 10.69 8.29
CA ASP A 18 5.25 10.29 7.46
C ASP A 18 5.25 8.76 7.31
N VAL A 19 5.52 8.28 6.11
CA VAL A 19 5.43 6.85 5.82
C VAL A 19 6.77 6.32 5.33
N ILE A 20 7.26 5.27 6.01
CA ILE A 20 8.42 4.49 5.55
C ILE A 20 7.89 3.33 4.71
N SER A 21 8.30 3.26 3.45
CA SER A 21 7.84 2.23 2.52
C SER A 21 8.90 1.87 1.48
N PRO A 22 8.81 0.68 0.84
CA PRO A 22 9.68 0.34 -0.29
C PRO A 22 9.52 1.33 -1.44
N HIS A 23 10.57 1.50 -2.24
CA HIS A 23 10.62 2.45 -3.35
C HIS A 23 9.42 2.31 -4.31
N TRP A 24 9.05 1.06 -4.67
CA TRP A 24 7.95 0.78 -5.61
C TRP A 24 6.58 1.29 -5.17
N SER A 25 6.38 1.55 -3.88
CA SER A 25 5.10 2.04 -3.34
C SER A 25 5.03 3.56 -3.19
N LEU A 26 6.09 4.31 -3.50
CA LEU A 26 6.12 5.76 -3.36
C LEU A 26 5.09 6.46 -4.25
N ALA A 27 4.98 6.04 -5.51
CA ALA A 27 4.00 6.59 -6.45
C ALA A 27 2.55 6.43 -5.95
N LEU A 28 2.26 5.33 -5.23
CA LEU A 28 0.97 5.14 -4.59
C LEU A 28 0.76 6.12 -3.43
N LEU A 29 1.79 6.32 -2.60
CA LEU A 29 1.73 7.26 -1.48
C LEU A 29 1.60 8.72 -1.94
N GLU A 30 2.10 9.06 -3.12
CA GLU A 30 1.93 10.38 -3.74
C GLU A 30 0.49 10.75 -4.03
N ARG A 31 -0.35 9.73 -4.20
CA ARG A 31 -1.78 9.88 -4.43
C ARG A 31 -2.62 9.86 -3.15
N MET A 32 -1.98 9.87 -1.96
CA MET A 32 -2.63 9.85 -0.65
C MET A 32 -2.42 11.20 0.05
N PRO A 33 -3.41 12.10 0.07
CA PRO A 33 -3.28 13.45 0.64
C PRO A 33 -3.01 13.46 2.14
N GLU A 34 -3.27 12.33 2.82
CA GLU A 34 -3.00 12.19 4.23
C GLU A 34 -1.49 12.09 4.55
N VAL A 35 -0.66 11.72 3.56
CA VAL A 35 0.79 11.47 3.73
C VAL A 35 1.57 12.74 3.49
N CYS A 36 2.32 13.19 4.52
CA CYS A 36 3.15 14.38 4.44
C CYS A 36 4.53 14.08 3.83
N LYS A 37 5.24 13.11 4.39
CA LYS A 37 6.60 12.76 3.95
C LYS A 37 6.69 11.27 3.63
N LYS A 38 7.31 10.95 2.51
CA LYS A 38 7.59 9.58 2.07
C LYS A 38 9.06 9.28 2.30
N ILE A 39 9.35 8.26 3.08
CA ILE A 39 10.69 7.83 3.45
C ILE A 39 10.97 6.48 2.80
N VAL A 40 11.99 6.42 1.96
CA VAL A 40 12.35 5.18 1.29
C VAL A 40 12.93 4.19 2.29
N SER A 41 12.34 3.00 2.34
CA SER A 41 12.93 1.86 3.03
C SER A 41 14.00 1.23 2.13
N PRO A 42 15.27 1.22 2.53
CA PRO A 42 16.34 0.63 1.71
C PRO A 42 16.40 -0.90 1.78
N PHE A 43 15.36 -1.54 2.33
CA PHE A 43 15.34 -2.97 2.61
C PHE A 43 14.45 -3.72 1.62
N SER A 44 15.00 -4.79 1.05
CA SER A 44 14.23 -5.77 0.28
C SER A 44 13.51 -6.77 1.19
N HIS A 45 12.59 -7.54 0.61
CA HIS A 45 11.90 -8.58 1.34
C HIS A 45 12.90 -9.63 1.86
N GLY A 46 12.74 -10.06 3.10
CA GLY A 46 13.64 -11.04 3.72
C GLY A 46 14.88 -10.45 4.41
N GLU A 47 15.41 -9.32 3.97
CA GLU A 47 16.63 -8.74 4.52
C GLU A 47 16.53 -8.27 5.97
N THR A 48 17.52 -8.63 6.77
CA THR A 48 17.61 -8.17 8.18
C THR A 48 18.34 -6.83 8.27
N LYS A 49 19.52 -6.70 7.69
CA LYS A 49 20.34 -5.47 7.60
C LYS A 49 20.27 -4.60 8.87
N LEU A 50 20.70 -5.16 9.99
CA LEU A 50 20.53 -4.55 11.31
C LEU A 50 21.21 -3.18 11.42
N LEU A 51 22.41 -3.04 10.86
CA LEU A 51 23.18 -1.79 10.91
C LEU A 51 22.48 -0.65 10.13
N GLU A 52 21.95 -0.97 8.95
CA GLU A 52 21.21 0.01 8.14
C GLU A 52 19.91 0.42 8.83
N ARG A 53 19.21 -0.52 9.52
CA ARG A 53 18.02 -0.19 10.35
C ARG A 53 18.37 0.73 11.51
N TYR A 54 19.51 0.47 12.14
CA TYR A 54 20.04 1.34 13.18
C TYR A 54 20.34 2.75 12.62
N ARG A 55 21.07 2.85 11.51
CA ARG A 55 21.39 4.12 10.86
C ARG A 55 20.12 4.90 10.47
N LEU A 56 19.15 4.23 9.85
CA LEU A 56 17.87 4.85 9.49
C LEU A 56 17.14 5.34 10.75
N GLY A 57 17.05 4.53 11.80
CA GLY A 57 16.44 4.91 13.07
C GLY A 57 17.12 6.13 13.70
N GLN A 58 18.48 6.15 13.73
CA GLN A 58 19.21 7.32 14.24
C GLN A 58 18.96 8.59 13.41
N GLY A 59 18.86 8.46 12.09
CA GLY A 59 18.50 9.56 11.19
C GLY A 59 17.12 10.13 11.49
N LEU A 60 16.16 9.28 11.85
CA LEU A 60 14.79 9.70 12.16
C LEU A 60 14.62 10.28 13.56
N LYS A 61 15.59 10.07 14.45
CA LYS A 61 15.53 10.57 15.84
C LYS A 61 15.36 12.10 15.93
N LYS A 62 15.97 12.83 15.01
CA LYS A 62 15.89 14.29 14.95
C LYS A 62 14.51 14.83 14.53
N GLU A 63 13.67 14.00 13.93
CA GLU A 63 12.32 14.38 13.49
C GLU A 63 11.33 14.45 14.68
N ASN A 64 11.71 13.93 15.86
CA ASN A 64 10.94 13.97 17.11
C ASN A 64 9.50 13.44 16.96
N TYR A 65 9.32 12.29 16.32
CA TYR A 65 8.01 11.67 16.17
C TYR A 65 7.40 11.31 17.54
N ASP A 66 6.14 11.65 17.75
CA ASP A 66 5.39 11.32 18.97
C ASP A 66 5.02 9.83 19.00
N ARG A 67 4.70 9.27 17.83
CA ARG A 67 4.22 7.90 17.71
C ARG A 67 4.72 7.24 16.42
N ALA A 68 4.98 5.95 16.51
CA ALA A 68 5.18 5.09 15.34
C ALA A 68 4.13 3.99 15.32
N ILE A 69 3.53 3.74 14.16
CA ILE A 69 2.60 2.63 13.95
C ILE A 69 3.24 1.63 13.00
N VAL A 70 3.50 0.41 13.48
CA VAL A 70 4.19 -0.64 12.75
C VAL A 70 3.18 -1.61 12.16
N LEU A 71 2.88 -1.47 10.87
CA LEU A 71 1.85 -2.24 10.18
C LEU A 71 2.25 -3.69 9.90
N THR A 72 3.53 -3.96 9.78
CA THR A 72 4.08 -5.30 9.54
C THR A 72 4.30 -6.06 10.86
N ASN A 73 4.26 -7.39 10.82
CA ASN A 73 4.37 -8.22 12.01
C ASN A 73 5.79 -8.71 12.31
N SER A 74 6.78 -8.39 11.47
CA SER A 74 8.15 -8.84 11.65
C SER A 74 8.88 -8.09 12.77
N LEU A 75 9.72 -8.79 13.52
CA LEU A 75 10.58 -8.21 14.54
C LEU A 75 11.45 -7.10 13.97
N LYS A 76 12.06 -7.34 12.82
CA LYS A 76 12.97 -6.39 12.17
C LYS A 76 12.33 -5.05 11.80
N SER A 77 11.01 -5.01 11.56
CA SER A 77 10.28 -3.77 11.26
C SER A 77 10.18 -2.85 12.48
N SER A 78 10.10 -3.41 13.67
CA SER A 78 9.99 -2.65 14.91
C SER A 78 11.33 -2.07 15.39
N LEU A 79 12.45 -2.50 14.81
CA LEU A 79 13.78 -1.98 15.17
C LEU A 79 13.97 -0.51 14.76
N ILE A 80 13.40 -0.08 13.64
CA ILE A 80 13.57 1.31 13.16
C ILE A 80 12.99 2.30 14.16
N PRO A 81 11.70 2.23 14.56
CA PRO A 81 11.15 3.17 15.54
C PRO A 81 11.76 3.01 16.94
N TYR A 82 12.25 1.81 17.28
CA TYR A 82 12.99 1.60 18.52
C TYR A 82 14.32 2.36 18.51
N PHE A 83 15.11 2.25 17.44
CA PHE A 83 16.37 2.98 17.31
C PHE A 83 16.18 4.50 17.12
N ALA A 84 15.05 4.92 16.56
CA ALA A 84 14.65 6.33 16.50
C ALA A 84 14.23 6.88 17.87
N ARG A 85 14.14 6.04 18.91
CA ARG A 85 13.69 6.39 20.27
C ARG A 85 12.30 7.00 20.32
N ILE A 86 11.41 6.57 19.43
CA ILE A 86 10.01 7.02 19.45
C ILE A 86 9.33 6.47 20.70
N GLY A 87 8.73 7.36 21.49
CA GLY A 87 8.15 7.02 22.79
C GLY A 87 7.03 6.00 22.72
N VAL A 88 6.08 6.19 21.81
CA VAL A 88 4.93 5.28 21.61
C VAL A 88 5.10 4.49 20.31
N ARG A 89 5.15 3.19 20.41
CA ARG A 89 5.35 2.28 19.27
C ARG A 89 4.21 1.27 19.23
N THR A 90 3.20 1.58 18.40
CA THR A 90 1.96 0.82 18.27
C THR A 90 2.10 -0.30 17.23
N GLY A 91 1.54 -1.47 17.50
CA GLY A 91 1.49 -2.55 16.52
C GLY A 91 0.85 -3.82 17.08
N TRP A 92 0.67 -4.80 16.20
CA TRP A 92 0.25 -6.14 16.60
C TRP A 92 1.40 -6.89 17.25
N LEU A 93 1.11 -7.76 18.22
CA LEU A 93 2.09 -8.69 18.73
C LEU A 93 2.39 -9.74 17.65
N GLY A 94 3.63 -9.77 17.16
CA GLY A 94 4.16 -10.76 16.23
C GLY A 94 5.64 -11.00 16.50
N GLU A 95 6.18 -12.16 16.12
CA GLU A 95 7.59 -12.51 16.21
C GLU A 95 8.28 -12.10 17.56
N PHE A 96 7.59 -12.28 18.70
CA PHE A 96 8.12 -11.99 20.04
C PHE A 96 8.74 -10.59 20.23
N ARG A 97 8.25 -9.56 19.56
CA ARG A 97 8.80 -8.20 19.60
C ARG A 97 8.37 -7.37 20.82
N TYR A 98 8.32 -8.03 21.99
CA TYR A 98 8.08 -7.38 23.27
C TYR A 98 9.17 -6.33 23.56
N GLY A 99 8.79 -5.17 24.09
CA GLY A 99 9.69 -4.04 24.35
C GLY A 99 10.06 -3.22 23.12
N LEU A 100 10.10 -3.82 21.92
CA LEU A 100 10.24 -3.08 20.65
C LEU A 100 8.94 -2.38 20.28
N ILE A 101 7.81 -3.06 20.45
CA ILE A 101 6.47 -2.48 20.45
C ILE A 101 6.04 -2.35 21.90
N ASN A 102 5.59 -1.18 22.35
CA ASN A 102 5.17 -0.91 23.73
C ASN A 102 3.69 -0.54 23.84
N ASP A 103 3.02 -0.24 22.74
CA ASP A 103 1.56 -0.15 22.61
C ASP A 103 1.07 -1.33 21.76
N ILE A 104 0.93 -2.49 22.43
CA ILE A 104 0.58 -3.76 21.79
C ILE A 104 -0.93 -3.86 21.66
N ARG A 105 -1.44 -3.95 20.42
CA ARG A 105 -2.86 -4.13 20.13
C ARG A 105 -3.21 -5.61 20.01
N SER A 106 -4.41 -5.98 20.49
CA SER A 106 -4.89 -7.36 20.43
C SER A 106 -5.63 -7.64 19.13
N SER A 107 -5.12 -8.59 18.34
CA SER A 107 -5.79 -9.03 17.12
C SER A 107 -6.86 -10.11 17.34
N LYS A 108 -7.11 -10.54 18.60
CA LYS A 108 -8.01 -11.67 18.88
C LYS A 108 -9.44 -11.46 18.37
N LYS A 109 -9.99 -10.27 18.54
CA LYS A 109 -11.34 -9.90 18.05
C LYS A 109 -11.41 -9.70 16.55
N LEU A 110 -10.27 -9.56 15.88
CA LEU A 110 -10.14 -9.20 14.46
C LEU A 110 -9.73 -10.36 13.55
N LYS A 111 -9.77 -11.61 14.04
CA LYS A 111 -9.34 -12.79 13.25
C LYS A 111 -10.09 -12.93 11.93
N LYS A 112 -11.39 -12.63 11.91
CA LYS A 112 -12.27 -12.70 10.74
C LYS A 112 -12.47 -11.36 10.03
N SER A 113 -11.83 -10.28 10.52
CA SER A 113 -11.98 -8.93 9.98
C SER A 113 -11.18 -8.72 8.69
N LEU A 114 -11.64 -7.80 7.87
CA LEU A 114 -10.94 -7.36 6.67
C LEU A 114 -9.63 -6.66 7.02
N MET A 115 -8.68 -6.62 6.08
CA MET A 115 -7.39 -5.95 6.30
C MET A 115 -7.54 -4.45 6.58
N ILE A 116 -8.55 -3.79 6.00
CA ILE A 116 -8.84 -2.38 6.28
C ILE A 116 -9.23 -2.15 7.73
N GLU A 117 -10.04 -3.05 8.31
CA GLU A 117 -10.42 -3.01 9.72
C GLU A 117 -9.22 -3.24 10.63
N LYS A 118 -8.37 -4.23 10.29
CA LYS A 118 -7.13 -4.51 11.02
C LYS A 118 -6.19 -3.30 11.04
N PHE A 119 -6.01 -2.62 9.92
CA PHE A 119 -5.19 -1.41 9.90
C PHE A 119 -5.84 -0.25 10.65
N ALA A 120 -7.13 -0.04 10.50
CA ALA A 120 -7.86 1.00 11.23
C ALA A 120 -7.79 0.80 12.75
N ALA A 121 -7.76 -0.47 13.22
CA ALA A 121 -7.64 -0.81 14.62
C ALA A 121 -6.28 -0.45 15.26
N LEU A 122 -5.29 -0.05 14.48
CA LEU A 122 -4.02 0.50 14.96
C LEU A 122 -4.05 2.03 15.15
N SER A 123 -5.19 2.69 14.95
CA SER A 123 -5.34 4.13 15.17
C SER A 123 -5.14 4.51 16.65
N LEU A 124 -5.29 5.80 16.95
CA LEU A 124 -4.99 6.35 18.28
C LEU A 124 -5.93 5.84 19.37
N TYR A 125 -7.20 5.60 19.01
CA TYR A 125 -8.24 5.17 19.95
C TYR A 125 -8.77 3.79 19.59
N GLU A 126 -9.01 2.95 20.61
CA GLU A 126 -9.43 1.55 20.44
C GLU A 126 -10.89 1.35 20.03
N GLU A 127 -11.69 2.42 19.89
CA GLU A 127 -13.14 2.29 19.78
C GLU A 127 -13.63 2.04 18.34
N ASN A 128 -14.60 1.12 18.25
CA ASN A 128 -15.45 0.79 17.09
C ASN A 128 -14.78 0.68 15.70
N TYR A 129 -14.25 -0.51 15.43
CA TYR A 129 -13.67 -0.88 14.13
C TYR A 129 -14.70 -1.53 13.18
N SER A 130 -16.00 -1.22 13.32
CA SER A 130 -17.01 -1.71 12.39
C SER A 130 -16.74 -1.15 11.00
N ILE A 131 -16.86 -2.01 9.99
CA ILE A 131 -16.69 -1.62 8.58
C ILE A 131 -17.59 -0.44 8.17
N GLU A 132 -18.75 -0.34 8.79
CA GLU A 132 -19.74 0.74 8.57
C GLU A 132 -19.18 2.13 8.91
N ASN A 133 -18.20 2.20 9.82
CA ASN A 133 -17.59 3.45 10.28
C ASN A 133 -16.22 3.75 9.62
N LEU A 134 -15.79 2.93 8.66
CA LEU A 134 -14.50 3.10 8.01
C LEU A 134 -14.62 3.90 6.71
N THR A 135 -13.71 4.84 6.54
CA THR A 135 -13.49 5.51 5.25
C THR A 135 -12.62 4.60 4.38
N PHE A 136 -13.14 4.21 3.22
CA PHE A 136 -12.39 3.37 2.28
C PHE A 136 -11.20 4.13 1.67
N PRO A 137 -10.19 3.39 1.20
CA PRO A 137 -9.08 3.96 0.44
C PRO A 137 -9.58 4.67 -0.82
N GLU A 138 -9.02 5.84 -1.08
CA GLU A 138 -9.32 6.65 -2.25
C GLU A 138 -8.06 7.42 -2.65
N LEU A 139 -7.62 7.25 -3.88
CA LEU A 139 -6.43 7.91 -4.39
C LEU A 139 -6.82 9.19 -5.14
N GLU A 140 -6.03 10.24 -4.98
CA GLU A 140 -6.17 11.44 -5.81
C GLU A 140 -5.82 11.15 -7.26
N ILE A 141 -6.61 11.71 -8.18
CA ILE A 141 -6.37 11.59 -9.60
C ILE A 141 -5.55 12.79 -10.06
N ASP A 142 -4.39 12.53 -10.64
CA ASP A 142 -3.60 13.52 -11.35
C ASP A 142 -4.13 13.65 -12.78
N PHE A 143 -5.05 14.57 -12.99
CA PHE A 143 -5.70 14.79 -14.29
C PHE A 143 -4.72 15.23 -15.38
N ALA A 144 -3.64 15.93 -15.03
CA ALA A 144 -2.63 16.34 -16.01
C ALA A 144 -1.85 15.13 -16.54
N ASN A 145 -1.42 14.25 -15.65
CA ASN A 145 -0.75 13.00 -16.00
C ASN A 145 -1.69 12.03 -16.72
N GLN A 146 -2.96 11.96 -16.30
CA GLN A 146 -3.99 11.16 -16.98
C GLN A 146 -4.13 11.59 -18.45
N ARG A 147 -4.28 12.89 -18.71
CA ARG A 147 -4.40 13.41 -20.08
C ARG A 147 -3.19 13.05 -20.93
N LYS A 148 -1.98 13.30 -20.40
CA LYS A 148 -0.73 12.95 -21.08
C LYS A 148 -0.66 11.47 -21.43
N PHE A 149 -1.04 10.59 -20.49
CA PHE A 149 -1.07 9.14 -20.73
C PHE A 149 -2.06 8.75 -21.82
N LEU A 150 -3.26 9.32 -21.81
CA LEU A 150 -4.28 9.03 -22.80
C LEU A 150 -3.86 9.47 -24.20
N GLU A 151 -3.16 10.61 -24.33
CA GLU A 151 -2.58 11.11 -25.58
C GLU A 151 -1.44 10.21 -26.07
N GLU A 152 -0.50 9.84 -25.18
CA GLU A 152 0.66 8.99 -25.48
C GLU A 152 0.24 7.62 -26.03
N PHE A 153 -0.80 7.03 -25.46
CA PHE A 153 -1.32 5.72 -25.90
C PHE A 153 -2.48 5.83 -26.88
N SER A 154 -2.78 7.02 -27.40
CA SER A 154 -3.86 7.26 -28.38
C SER A 154 -5.22 6.69 -27.94
N ILE A 155 -5.53 6.82 -26.66
CA ILE A 155 -6.77 6.30 -26.07
C ILE A 155 -7.90 7.29 -26.34
N ASP A 156 -8.94 6.82 -27.01
CA ASP A 156 -10.14 7.60 -27.29
C ASP A 156 -11.06 7.68 -26.06
N TYR A 157 -11.17 8.86 -25.45
CA TYR A 157 -11.99 9.05 -24.24
C TYR A 157 -13.50 8.99 -24.51
N SER A 158 -13.93 9.09 -25.75
CA SER A 158 -15.34 8.98 -26.10
C SER A 158 -15.84 7.53 -25.98
N LYS A 159 -14.92 6.58 -25.94
CA LYS A 159 -15.20 5.15 -25.82
C LYS A 159 -15.12 4.65 -24.39
N ASN A 160 -15.96 3.68 -24.08
CA ASN A 160 -15.79 2.92 -22.86
C ASN A 160 -14.43 2.24 -22.84
N THR A 161 -13.82 2.17 -21.66
CA THR A 161 -12.50 1.58 -21.49
C THR A 161 -12.55 0.43 -20.48
N MET A 162 -11.98 -0.70 -20.84
CA MET A 162 -11.79 -1.85 -19.98
C MET A 162 -10.31 -2.02 -19.66
N ALA A 163 -9.96 -2.13 -18.40
CA ALA A 163 -8.62 -2.48 -17.93
C ALA A 163 -8.56 -3.95 -17.50
N ILE A 164 -7.57 -4.68 -18.00
CA ILE A 164 -7.29 -6.07 -17.61
C ILE A 164 -5.90 -6.15 -16.96
N CYS A 165 -5.78 -6.91 -15.88
CA CYS A 165 -4.54 -7.09 -15.12
C CYS A 165 -4.20 -8.59 -15.06
N PRO A 166 -3.53 -9.16 -16.08
CA PRO A 166 -3.32 -10.60 -16.19
C PRO A 166 -2.17 -11.12 -15.33
N GLY A 167 -1.34 -10.22 -14.79
CA GLY A 167 -0.17 -10.56 -14.00
C GLY A 167 -0.49 -11.08 -12.60
N ALA A 168 0.43 -11.84 -12.02
CA ALA A 168 0.41 -12.21 -10.61
C ALA A 168 1.84 -12.37 -10.09
N GLU A 169 2.14 -11.71 -8.97
CA GLU A 169 3.47 -11.71 -8.33
C GLU A 169 3.91 -13.10 -7.86
N PHE A 170 2.99 -13.90 -7.33
CA PHE A 170 3.31 -15.19 -6.72
C PHE A 170 2.65 -16.36 -7.45
N GLY A 171 3.39 -16.97 -8.37
CA GLY A 171 3.12 -18.27 -8.97
C GLY A 171 2.06 -18.28 -10.07
N PRO A 172 2.24 -19.18 -11.04
CA PRO A 172 1.35 -19.30 -12.21
C PRO A 172 -0.07 -19.75 -11.84
N SER A 173 -0.25 -20.45 -10.71
CA SER A 173 -1.56 -20.89 -10.25
C SER A 173 -2.55 -19.77 -9.91
N LYS A 174 -2.07 -18.53 -9.78
CA LYS A 174 -2.89 -17.33 -9.56
C LYS A 174 -3.17 -16.55 -10.85
N ARG A 175 -2.65 -17.01 -11.97
CA ARG A 175 -2.83 -16.40 -13.29
C ARG A 175 -3.96 -17.13 -14.02
N TRP A 176 -4.93 -16.37 -14.46
CA TRP A 176 -5.90 -16.89 -15.42
C TRP A 176 -5.22 -17.03 -16.78
N PRO A 177 -5.47 -18.09 -17.58
CA PRO A 177 -4.79 -18.29 -18.84
C PRO A 177 -4.93 -17.12 -19.81
N ALA A 178 -3.85 -16.79 -20.53
CA ALA A 178 -3.78 -15.61 -21.41
C ALA A 178 -4.81 -15.67 -22.54
N GLU A 179 -5.11 -16.87 -23.05
CA GLU A 179 -6.09 -17.12 -24.11
C GLU A 179 -7.50 -16.65 -23.71
N TYR A 180 -7.91 -16.82 -22.47
CA TYR A 180 -9.22 -16.36 -22.01
C TYR A 180 -9.28 -14.84 -21.83
N TYR A 181 -8.17 -14.22 -21.42
CA TYR A 181 -8.06 -12.77 -21.44
C TYR A 181 -8.14 -12.22 -22.86
N ALA A 182 -7.51 -12.90 -23.85
CA ALA A 182 -7.56 -12.52 -25.25
C ALA A 182 -8.99 -12.60 -25.83
N GLU A 183 -9.74 -13.65 -25.48
CA GLU A 183 -11.16 -13.78 -25.89
C GLU A 183 -12.01 -12.62 -25.35
N ILE A 184 -11.85 -12.27 -24.07
CA ILE A 184 -12.56 -11.15 -23.47
C ILE A 184 -12.12 -9.83 -24.12
N ALA A 185 -10.83 -9.63 -24.34
CA ALA A 185 -10.30 -8.44 -25.00
C ALA A 185 -10.90 -8.27 -26.38
N LYS A 186 -10.87 -9.32 -27.23
CA LYS A 186 -11.48 -9.32 -28.58
C LYS A 186 -12.98 -9.02 -28.55
N PHE A 187 -13.72 -9.57 -27.57
CA PHE A 187 -15.15 -9.29 -27.42
C PHE A 187 -15.43 -7.81 -27.18
N TYR A 188 -14.67 -7.14 -26.29
CA TYR A 188 -14.88 -5.71 -26.00
C TYR A 188 -14.35 -4.79 -27.09
N VAL A 189 -13.22 -5.14 -27.74
CA VAL A 189 -12.73 -4.42 -28.93
C VAL A 189 -13.78 -4.43 -30.04
N ASN A 190 -14.41 -5.59 -30.31
CA ASN A 190 -15.48 -5.70 -31.29
C ASN A 190 -16.74 -4.89 -30.95
N LYS A 191 -16.93 -4.55 -29.68
CA LYS A 191 -17.98 -3.61 -29.22
C LYS A 191 -17.55 -2.14 -29.30
N GLY A 192 -16.36 -1.85 -29.80
CA GLY A 192 -15.83 -0.49 -29.94
C GLY A 192 -15.22 0.08 -28.64
N TRP A 193 -14.92 -0.75 -27.64
CA TRP A 193 -14.28 -0.31 -26.40
C TRP A 193 -12.75 -0.21 -26.56
N ASN A 194 -12.14 0.67 -25.80
CA ASN A 194 -10.70 0.56 -25.53
C ASN A 194 -10.45 -0.61 -24.58
N VAL A 195 -9.42 -1.40 -24.83
CA VAL A 195 -8.95 -2.44 -23.90
C VAL A 195 -7.51 -2.17 -23.55
N LEU A 196 -7.22 -1.99 -22.26
CA LEU A 196 -5.89 -1.71 -21.73
C LEU A 196 -5.40 -2.91 -20.94
N CYS A 197 -4.23 -3.42 -21.30
CA CYS A 197 -3.53 -4.42 -20.49
C CYS A 197 -2.58 -3.70 -19.54
N ILE A 198 -2.78 -3.85 -18.23
CA ILE A 198 -2.01 -3.19 -17.17
C ILE A 198 -1.23 -4.24 -16.40
N GLY A 199 0.08 -4.05 -16.28
CA GLY A 199 0.97 -4.96 -15.57
C GLY A 199 2.32 -4.34 -15.27
N SER A 200 3.17 -5.11 -14.64
CA SER A 200 4.59 -4.80 -14.45
C SER A 200 5.41 -5.27 -15.66
N LYS A 201 6.68 -4.88 -15.70
CA LYS A 201 7.61 -5.38 -16.72
C LYS A 201 7.70 -6.93 -16.75
N ASN A 202 7.48 -7.58 -15.61
CA ASN A 202 7.47 -9.04 -15.52
C ASN A 202 6.22 -9.69 -16.14
N ASP A 203 5.21 -8.90 -16.48
CA ASP A 203 3.95 -9.36 -17.06
C ASP A 203 3.89 -9.07 -18.57
N GLU A 204 4.96 -8.51 -19.16
CA GLU A 204 5.01 -8.08 -20.55
C GLU A 204 4.74 -9.24 -21.54
N ASP A 205 5.37 -10.41 -21.30
CA ASP A 205 5.16 -11.61 -22.14
C ASP A 205 3.69 -12.04 -22.17
N ILE A 206 3.00 -11.96 -21.01
CA ILE A 206 1.57 -12.30 -20.92
C ILE A 206 0.75 -11.25 -21.64
N GLY A 207 1.09 -9.98 -21.51
CA GLY A 207 0.43 -8.88 -22.22
C GLY A 207 0.52 -9.02 -23.73
N MET A 208 1.71 -9.37 -24.25
CA MET A 208 1.91 -9.63 -25.68
C MET A 208 1.07 -10.82 -26.18
N GLY A 209 0.99 -11.90 -25.39
CA GLY A 209 0.18 -13.06 -25.73
C GLY A 209 -1.35 -12.79 -25.75
N ILE A 210 -1.81 -11.73 -25.08
CA ILE A 210 -3.21 -11.29 -25.12
C ILE A 210 -3.49 -10.43 -26.36
N GLY A 211 -2.50 -9.64 -26.81
CA GLY A 211 -2.63 -8.74 -27.94
C GLY A 211 -2.44 -9.39 -29.33
N SER A 212 -1.97 -10.65 -29.37
CA SER A 212 -1.82 -11.44 -30.59
C SER A 212 -3.13 -12.14 -30.94
#